data_c1416c53100202bf60ded58e84882aac
#
_entry.id   c1416c53100202bf60ded58e84882aac
#
_cell.length_a   1.000
_cell.length_b   1.000
_cell.length_c   1.000
_cell.angle_alpha   90.00
_cell.angle_beta   90.00
_cell.angle_gamma   90.00
#
_symmetry.space_group_name_H-M   'P 1'
#
loop_
_entity.id
_entity.type
_entity.pdbx_description
1 polymer ?
#
loop_
_entity_poly.entity_id
_entity_poly.type
_entity_poly.pdbx_seq_one_letter_code
_entity_poly.pdbx_strand_id
1 'polypeptide(L)'
;AQISPFNLIIGSTSGQEVLSRALDLCFLDGGLPQGTPISPMLTNLLMIPVDFKLSNRLRDFNGQQFVYTRYADDMLISSFQSFSAKEVQDLIREVLHDCGAPYTFKEEKTRYGSRAGSNWNLGVMLNKDNNITVGHKNKKRFRAMLNSYVLDKKNGKNWELHDVQTLRGLLSYYTMIEKDYFEALIKSVNEKHNVNLSAMIKADL
;
A
#
# COMPACT_ATOMS: atom_id res chain seq x y z
N ALA A 1 34.01 8.42 1.45
CA ALA A 1 33.61 8.32 0.04
C ALA A 1 32.26 7.60 0.00
N GLN A 2 31.19 8.32 -0.32
CA GLN A 2 29.88 7.73 -0.58
C GLN A 2 30.00 6.86 -1.82
N ILE A 3 29.94 5.54 -1.65
CA ILE A 3 29.87 4.61 -2.76
C ILE A 3 28.42 4.73 -3.27
N SER A 4 28.22 5.52 -4.33
CA SER A 4 26.96 5.51 -5.05
C SER A 4 26.69 4.08 -5.50
N PRO A 5 25.48 3.50 -5.27
CA PRO A 5 25.13 2.16 -5.76
C PRO A 5 25.33 2.02 -7.28
N PHE A 6 25.39 3.14 -8.01
CA PHE A 6 25.67 3.19 -9.45
C PHE A 6 27.15 2.95 -9.82
N ASN A 7 28.10 3.16 -8.89
CA ASN A 7 29.51 2.84 -9.15
C ASN A 7 29.77 1.34 -9.25
N LEU A 8 28.86 0.50 -8.77
CA LEU A 8 28.95 -0.96 -8.88
C LEU A 8 28.50 -1.51 -10.24
N ILE A 9 27.80 -0.72 -11.06
CA ILE A 9 27.13 -1.20 -12.27
C ILE A 9 27.91 -0.83 -13.54
N ILE A 10 28.79 0.19 -13.52
CA ILE A 10 29.40 0.75 -14.73
C ILE A 10 30.91 0.80 -14.59
N GLY A 11 31.58 -0.16 -15.24
CA GLY A 11 33.03 -0.33 -15.20
C GLY A 11 33.86 0.56 -16.14
N SER A 12 33.27 1.55 -16.84
CA SER A 12 34.01 2.45 -17.73
C SER A 12 33.74 3.91 -17.45
N THR A 13 34.77 4.77 -17.58
CA THR A 13 34.68 6.23 -17.36
C THR A 13 33.65 6.91 -18.26
N SER A 14 33.57 6.50 -19.51
CA SER A 14 32.59 7.06 -20.49
C SER A 14 31.15 6.65 -20.15
N GLY A 15 30.96 5.44 -19.61
CA GLY A 15 29.65 4.98 -19.14
C GLY A 15 29.16 5.74 -17.90
N GLN A 16 30.08 6.15 -17.02
CA GLN A 16 29.75 6.96 -15.84
C GLN A 16 29.28 8.37 -16.21
N GLU A 17 29.90 9.01 -17.21
CA GLU A 17 29.47 10.33 -17.68
C GLU A 17 28.07 10.30 -18.32
N VAL A 18 27.81 9.31 -19.16
CA VAL A 18 26.49 9.12 -19.78
C VAL A 18 25.43 8.87 -18.73
N LEU A 19 25.74 8.02 -17.74
CA LEU A 19 24.81 7.74 -16.64
C LEU A 19 24.55 9.00 -15.80
N SER A 20 25.59 9.76 -15.45
CA SER A 20 25.45 11.00 -14.69
C SER A 20 24.49 11.97 -15.39
N ARG A 21 24.68 12.20 -16.68
CA ARG A 21 23.79 13.05 -17.49
C ARG A 21 22.37 12.50 -17.55
N ALA A 22 22.21 11.19 -17.72
CA ALA A 22 20.90 10.57 -17.75
C ALA A 22 20.17 10.70 -16.38
N LEU A 23 20.91 10.59 -15.28
CA LEU A 23 20.36 10.79 -13.93
C LEU A 23 19.98 12.26 -13.70
N ASP A 24 20.82 13.22 -14.15
CA ASP A 24 20.51 14.65 -14.02
C ASP A 24 19.16 15.00 -14.68
N LEU A 25 18.84 14.35 -15.80
CA LEU A 25 17.55 14.51 -16.50
C LEU A 25 16.36 13.89 -15.74
N CYS A 26 16.62 13.01 -14.78
CA CYS A 26 15.57 12.37 -13.97
C CYS A 26 15.18 13.20 -12.74
N PHE A 27 15.92 14.26 -12.42
CA PHE A 27 15.67 15.12 -11.27
C PHE A 27 15.02 16.43 -11.69
N LEU A 28 14.10 16.91 -10.86
CA LEU A 28 13.49 18.23 -10.97
C LEU A 28 13.63 18.93 -9.62
N ASP A 29 14.20 20.14 -9.61
CA ASP A 29 14.42 20.92 -8.37
C ASP A 29 15.14 20.15 -7.26
N GLY A 30 16.10 19.29 -7.63
CA GLY A 30 16.89 18.49 -6.68
C GLY A 30 16.18 17.27 -6.10
N GLY A 31 14.99 16.91 -6.60
CA GLY A 31 14.21 15.74 -6.18
C GLY A 31 13.74 14.88 -7.36
N LEU A 32 13.31 13.66 -7.07
CA LEU A 32 12.65 12.80 -8.05
C LEU A 32 11.19 13.25 -8.22
N PRO A 33 10.76 13.61 -9.45
CA PRO A 33 9.39 14.06 -9.68
C PRO A 33 8.39 12.92 -9.46
N GLN A 34 7.25 13.24 -8.85
CA GLN A 34 6.17 12.27 -8.67
C GLN A 34 5.47 11.98 -9.99
N GLY A 35 5.08 10.72 -10.19
CA GLY A 35 4.30 10.30 -11.36
C GLY A 35 5.14 9.93 -12.59
N THR A 36 6.46 10.01 -12.54
CA THR A 36 7.31 9.52 -13.64
C THR A 36 7.59 8.03 -13.49
N PRO A 37 7.68 7.27 -14.61
CA PRO A 37 7.96 5.83 -14.54
C PRO A 37 9.32 5.47 -13.93
N ILE A 38 10.30 6.38 -14.01
CA ILE A 38 11.68 6.15 -13.55
C ILE A 38 11.84 6.36 -12.05
N SER A 39 11.06 7.24 -11.43
CA SER A 39 11.21 7.59 -10.02
C SER A 39 11.08 6.39 -9.07
N PRO A 40 10.11 5.47 -9.22
CA PRO A 40 10.04 4.27 -8.39
C PRO A 40 11.25 3.36 -8.55
N MET A 41 11.77 3.23 -9.78
CA MET A 41 12.97 2.42 -10.04
C MET A 41 14.20 3.01 -9.35
N LEU A 42 14.44 4.31 -9.49
CA LEU A 42 15.57 5.00 -8.86
C LEU A 42 15.46 4.95 -7.33
N THR A 43 14.27 5.17 -6.77
CA THR A 43 14.04 5.04 -5.32
C THR A 43 14.38 3.63 -4.85
N ASN A 44 13.97 2.59 -5.56
CA ASN A 44 14.31 1.22 -5.19
C ASN A 44 15.81 0.95 -5.25
N LEU A 45 16.51 1.46 -6.27
CA LEU A 45 17.97 1.31 -6.37
C LEU A 45 18.69 2.03 -5.21
N LEU A 46 18.27 3.23 -4.86
CA LEU A 46 18.83 3.99 -3.74
C LEU A 46 18.62 3.31 -2.39
N MET A 47 17.53 2.57 -2.24
CA MET A 47 17.18 1.87 -1.00
C MET A 47 17.90 0.51 -0.85
N ILE A 48 18.55 -0.04 -1.88
CA ILE A 48 19.23 -1.34 -1.79
C ILE A 48 20.19 -1.45 -0.59
N PRO A 49 21.10 -0.49 -0.33
CA PRO A 49 21.99 -0.57 0.82
C PRO A 49 21.24 -0.56 2.16
N VAL A 50 20.19 0.25 2.25
CA VAL A 50 19.33 0.34 3.44
C VAL A 50 18.59 -0.97 3.66
N ASP A 51 17.94 -1.50 2.61
CA ASP A 51 17.17 -2.75 2.67
C ASP A 51 18.08 -3.92 3.11
N PHE A 52 19.28 -4.01 2.53
CA PHE A 52 20.24 -5.05 2.87
C PHE A 52 20.70 -4.95 4.33
N LYS A 53 21.11 -3.74 4.76
CA LYS A 53 21.58 -3.50 6.13
C LYS A 53 20.48 -3.73 7.16
N LEU A 54 19.28 -3.21 6.88
CA LEU A 54 18.12 -3.34 7.76
C LEU A 54 17.67 -4.81 7.88
N SER A 55 17.58 -5.53 6.77
CA SER A 55 17.24 -6.96 6.77
C SER A 55 18.21 -7.78 7.60
N ASN A 56 19.52 -7.49 7.51
CA ASN A 56 20.52 -8.18 8.30
C ASN A 56 20.43 -7.85 9.79
N ARG A 57 20.22 -6.58 10.14
CA ARG A 57 20.08 -6.14 11.54
C ARG A 57 18.79 -6.68 12.19
N LEU A 58 17.71 -6.80 11.44
CA LEU A 58 16.41 -7.30 11.91
C LEU A 58 16.36 -8.83 12.00
N ARG A 59 17.29 -9.57 11.39
CA ARG A 59 17.28 -11.04 11.42
C ARG A 59 17.41 -11.60 12.84
N ASP A 60 18.16 -10.91 13.69
CA ASP A 60 18.33 -11.26 15.10
C ASP A 60 18.48 -9.97 15.92
N PHE A 61 17.39 -9.22 16.01
CA PHE A 61 17.36 -7.98 16.76
C PHE A 61 16.74 -8.23 18.13
N ASN A 62 17.53 -8.00 19.20
CA ASN A 62 17.15 -8.27 20.59
C ASN A 62 16.72 -9.75 20.83
N GLY A 63 17.37 -10.71 20.15
CA GLY A 63 17.04 -12.14 20.26
C GLY A 63 15.70 -12.52 19.61
N GLN A 64 15.15 -11.66 18.76
CA GLN A 64 13.90 -11.88 18.04
C GLN A 64 14.11 -11.83 16.53
N GLN A 65 13.34 -12.65 15.82
CA GLN A 65 13.32 -12.64 14.37
C GLN A 65 12.24 -11.72 13.87
N PHE A 66 12.60 -10.86 12.92
CA PHE A 66 11.68 -9.95 12.24
C PHE A 66 11.65 -10.24 10.75
N VAL A 67 10.48 -10.03 10.17
CA VAL A 67 10.29 -9.98 8.72
C VAL A 67 10.17 -8.52 8.30
N TYR A 68 11.03 -8.12 7.37
CA TYR A 68 11.03 -6.79 6.76
C TYR A 68 10.59 -6.88 5.32
N THR A 69 9.67 -6.02 4.94
CA THR A 69 9.26 -5.81 3.56
C THR A 69 9.08 -4.32 3.31
N ARG A 70 9.30 -3.88 2.07
CA ARG A 70 9.11 -2.49 1.65
C ARG A 70 8.34 -2.42 0.34
N TYR A 71 7.41 -1.48 0.27
CA TYR A 71 6.74 -1.07 -0.95
C TYR A 71 6.91 0.43 -1.13
N ALA A 72 7.75 0.84 -2.10
CA ALA A 72 8.17 2.23 -2.27
C ALA A 72 8.74 2.85 -0.98
N ASP A 73 8.06 3.82 -0.40
CA ASP A 73 8.39 4.49 0.86
C ASP A 73 7.76 3.83 2.11
N ASP A 74 6.82 2.90 1.92
CA ASP A 74 6.17 2.19 3.03
C ASP A 74 6.99 0.98 3.47
N MET A 75 7.49 1.00 4.70
CA MET A 75 8.20 -0.10 5.34
C MET A 75 7.26 -0.86 6.26
N LEU A 76 7.22 -2.19 6.14
CA LEU A 76 6.49 -3.09 7.03
C LEU A 76 7.46 -4.01 7.77
N ILE A 77 7.38 -3.98 9.08
CA ILE A 77 8.18 -4.84 9.95
C ILE A 77 7.25 -5.62 10.85
N SER A 78 7.42 -6.92 10.87
CA SER A 78 6.59 -7.83 11.66
C SER A 78 7.43 -8.86 12.40
N SER A 79 6.92 -9.33 13.55
CA SER A 79 7.48 -10.42 14.32
C SER A 79 6.37 -11.26 14.93
N PHE A 80 6.67 -12.52 15.24
CA PHE A 80 5.75 -13.40 15.98
C PHE A 80 5.62 -13.03 17.46
N GLN A 81 6.61 -12.31 17.99
CA GLN A 81 6.64 -11.88 19.38
C GLN A 81 6.31 -10.37 19.47
N SER A 82 5.85 -9.96 20.63
CA SER A 82 5.68 -8.52 20.90
C SER A 82 7.03 -7.82 20.96
N PHE A 83 7.11 -6.61 20.43
CA PHE A 83 8.34 -5.84 20.38
C PHE A 83 8.07 -4.35 20.65
N SER A 84 9.12 -3.63 20.99
CA SER A 84 9.08 -2.18 21.16
C SER A 84 9.12 -1.50 19.78
N ALA A 85 8.04 -0.82 19.41
CA ALA A 85 8.00 -0.04 18.17
C ALA A 85 9.08 1.05 18.16
N LYS A 86 9.39 1.65 19.33
CA LYS A 86 10.43 2.67 19.47
C LYS A 86 11.81 2.14 19.13
N GLU A 87 12.19 0.98 19.70
CA GLU A 87 13.51 0.37 19.45
C GLU A 87 13.70 0.03 17.97
N VAL A 88 12.66 -0.49 17.31
CA VAL A 88 12.69 -0.77 15.87
C VAL A 88 12.81 0.53 15.05
N GLN A 89 12.10 1.59 15.43
CA GLN A 89 12.24 2.90 14.77
C GLN A 89 13.64 3.48 14.94
N ASP A 90 14.22 3.37 16.14
CA ASP A 90 15.58 3.86 16.41
C ASP A 90 16.62 3.08 15.58
N LEU A 91 16.47 1.75 15.46
CA LEU A 91 17.28 0.93 14.56
C LEU A 91 17.17 1.40 13.10
N ILE A 92 15.96 1.69 12.61
CA ILE A 92 15.79 2.14 11.23
C ILE A 92 16.45 3.52 11.03
N ARG A 93 16.30 4.45 11.98
CA ARG A 93 16.98 5.76 11.92
C ARG A 93 18.50 5.61 11.86
N GLU A 94 19.07 4.74 12.70
CA GLU A 94 20.49 4.42 12.68
C GLU A 94 20.93 3.90 11.31
N VAL A 95 20.21 2.92 10.76
CA VAL A 95 20.54 2.35 9.44
C VAL A 95 20.44 3.37 8.32
N LEU A 96 19.39 4.22 8.31
CA LEU A 96 19.26 5.30 7.34
C LEU A 96 20.43 6.28 7.43
N HIS A 97 20.76 6.72 8.65
CA HIS A 97 21.90 7.60 8.89
C HIS A 97 23.23 6.99 8.42
N ASP A 98 23.49 5.74 8.76
CA ASP A 98 24.71 5.02 8.38
C ASP A 98 24.86 4.80 6.87
N CYS A 99 23.74 4.74 6.15
CA CYS A 99 23.72 4.65 4.69
C CYS A 99 23.78 6.04 4.02
N GLY A 100 23.80 7.13 4.81
CA GLY A 100 23.75 8.50 4.29
C GLY A 100 22.43 8.80 3.57
N ALA A 101 21.37 8.09 3.90
CA ALA A 101 20.06 8.25 3.28
C ALA A 101 19.34 9.47 3.87
N PRO A 102 18.89 10.45 3.03
CA PRO A 102 18.28 11.69 3.50
C PRO A 102 16.80 11.54 3.87
N TYR A 103 16.40 10.34 4.33
CA TYR A 103 15.01 10.02 4.62
C TYR A 103 14.69 10.18 6.11
N THR A 104 13.50 10.65 6.38
CA THR A 104 12.97 10.79 7.74
C THR A 104 11.62 10.11 7.87
N PHE A 105 11.27 9.70 9.09
CA PHE A 105 9.93 9.18 9.37
C PHE A 105 8.89 10.27 9.42
N LYS A 106 7.71 9.98 8.88
CA LYS A 106 6.48 10.72 9.19
C LYS A 106 5.81 10.01 10.36
N GLU A 107 6.00 10.53 11.57
CA GLU A 107 5.50 9.90 12.80
C GLU A 107 3.98 9.73 12.78
N GLU A 108 3.25 10.71 12.22
CA GLU A 108 1.80 10.66 12.06
C GLU A 108 1.31 9.53 11.13
N LYS A 109 2.19 8.99 10.27
CA LYS A 109 1.90 7.84 9.40
C LYS A 109 2.38 6.51 9.99
N THR A 110 3.30 6.56 10.97
CA THR A 110 3.83 5.35 11.59
C THR A 110 2.78 4.70 12.47
N ARG A 111 2.52 3.43 12.27
CA ARG A 111 1.51 2.68 12.99
C ARG A 111 2.10 1.42 13.57
N TYR A 112 1.65 1.08 14.76
CA TYR A 112 1.92 -0.18 15.42
C TYR A 112 0.61 -0.91 15.68
N GLY A 113 0.56 -2.20 15.41
CA GLY A 113 -0.61 -3.02 15.62
C GLY A 113 -0.24 -4.44 16.04
N SER A 114 -1.10 -5.07 16.81
CA SER A 114 -1.00 -6.49 17.15
C SER A 114 -1.97 -7.31 16.31
N ARG A 115 -1.83 -8.65 16.33
CA ARG A 115 -2.74 -9.59 15.67
C ARG A 115 -4.20 -9.41 16.10
N ALA A 116 -4.45 -8.95 17.33
CA ALA A 116 -5.78 -8.67 17.83
C ALA A 116 -6.36 -7.34 17.38
N GLY A 117 -5.55 -6.47 16.76
CA GLY A 117 -5.94 -5.13 16.32
C GLY A 117 -6.31 -5.05 14.84
N SER A 118 -6.55 -3.82 14.39
CA SER A 118 -6.81 -3.51 12.98
C SER A 118 -5.49 -3.24 12.26
N ASN A 119 -4.95 -4.24 11.61
CA ASN A 119 -3.68 -4.13 10.88
C ASN A 119 -3.94 -3.71 9.43
N TRP A 120 -4.04 -2.40 9.21
CA TRP A 120 -4.18 -1.82 7.87
C TRP A 120 -2.83 -1.67 7.20
N ASN A 121 -2.72 -2.19 5.98
CA ASN A 121 -1.55 -2.04 5.14
C ASN A 121 -1.99 -1.92 3.67
N LEU A 122 -1.47 -0.94 2.94
CA LEU A 122 -1.76 -0.70 1.52
C LEU A 122 -3.27 -0.69 1.19
N GLY A 123 -4.11 -0.14 2.10
CA GLY A 123 -5.55 -0.05 1.89
C GLY A 123 -6.37 -1.30 2.21
N VAL A 124 -5.71 -2.38 2.62
CA VAL A 124 -6.36 -3.62 3.09
C VAL A 124 -6.01 -3.91 4.56
N MET A 125 -6.74 -4.80 5.19
CA MET A 125 -6.54 -5.19 6.58
C MET A 125 -6.26 -6.70 6.64
N LEU A 126 -5.38 -7.11 7.55
CA LEU A 126 -5.25 -8.51 7.96
C LEU A 126 -6.17 -8.77 9.16
N ASN A 127 -7.00 -9.79 9.06
CA ASN A 127 -7.81 -10.24 10.17
C ASN A 127 -7.01 -11.15 11.14
N LYS A 128 -7.65 -11.57 12.24
CA LYS A 128 -7.02 -12.46 13.25
C LYS A 128 -6.52 -13.80 12.67
N ASP A 129 -7.06 -14.22 11.54
CA ASP A 129 -6.74 -15.49 10.86
C ASP A 129 -5.70 -15.29 9.73
N ASN A 130 -5.08 -14.10 9.66
CA ASN A 130 -4.14 -13.65 8.62
C ASN A 130 -4.74 -13.60 7.20
N ASN A 131 -6.06 -13.53 7.07
CA ASN A 131 -6.70 -13.33 5.78
C ASN A 131 -6.82 -11.84 5.48
N ILE A 132 -6.61 -11.50 4.20
CA ILE A 132 -6.79 -10.14 3.72
C ILE A 132 -8.30 -9.81 3.71
N THR A 133 -8.66 -8.64 4.23
CA THR A 133 -10.05 -8.18 4.29
C THR A 133 -10.14 -6.68 4.07
N VAL A 134 -11.27 -6.22 3.56
CA VAL A 134 -11.58 -4.78 3.48
C VAL A 134 -12.02 -4.20 4.82
N GLY A 135 -12.14 -5.02 5.85
CA GLY A 135 -12.51 -4.63 7.20
C GLY A 135 -14.00 -4.37 7.41
N HIS A 136 -14.44 -4.56 8.64
CA HIS A 136 -15.87 -4.49 9.01
C HIS A 136 -16.50 -3.12 8.71
N LYS A 137 -15.78 -2.03 8.95
CA LYS A 137 -16.27 -0.65 8.70
C LYS A 137 -16.59 -0.44 7.23
N ASN A 138 -15.70 -0.86 6.33
CA ASN A 138 -15.91 -0.71 4.89
C ASN A 138 -17.01 -1.65 4.39
N LYS A 139 -17.10 -2.88 4.90
CA LYS A 139 -18.20 -3.81 4.61
C LYS A 139 -19.56 -3.20 4.99
N LYS A 140 -19.67 -2.63 6.19
CA LYS A 140 -20.90 -1.98 6.65
C LYS A 140 -21.27 -0.77 5.79
N ARG A 141 -20.29 0.11 5.49
CA ARG A 141 -20.50 1.29 4.64
C ARG A 141 -20.92 0.90 3.24
N PHE A 142 -20.26 -0.08 2.65
CA PHE A 142 -20.56 -0.53 1.29
C PHE A 142 -21.94 -1.21 1.20
N ARG A 143 -22.32 -2.03 2.20
CA ARG A 143 -23.67 -2.60 2.27
C ARG A 143 -24.74 -1.51 2.34
N ALA A 144 -24.52 -0.46 3.14
CA ALA A 144 -25.45 0.68 3.20
C ALA A 144 -25.54 1.39 1.84
N MET A 145 -24.40 1.62 1.16
CA MET A 145 -24.33 2.25 -0.16
C MET A 145 -25.10 1.45 -1.22
N LEU A 146 -24.96 0.13 -1.26
CA LEU A 146 -25.73 -0.75 -2.16
C LEU A 146 -27.23 -0.67 -1.92
N ASN A 147 -27.66 -0.73 -0.65
CA ASN A 147 -29.09 -0.62 -0.32
C ASN A 147 -29.65 0.76 -0.68
N SER A 148 -28.90 1.84 -0.42
CA SER A 148 -29.32 3.21 -0.78
C SER A 148 -29.49 3.34 -2.29
N TYR A 149 -28.52 2.87 -3.08
CA TYR A 149 -28.59 2.87 -4.53
C TYR A 149 -29.85 2.17 -5.05
N VAL A 150 -30.14 0.95 -4.59
CA VAL A 150 -31.32 0.19 -5.02
C VAL A 150 -32.63 0.88 -4.62
N LEU A 151 -32.71 1.40 -3.39
CA LEU A 151 -33.91 2.10 -2.91
C LEU A 151 -34.15 3.41 -3.67
N ASP A 152 -33.11 4.21 -3.91
CA ASP A 152 -33.22 5.46 -4.67
C ASP A 152 -33.71 5.17 -6.10
N LYS A 153 -33.15 4.16 -6.76
CA LYS A 153 -33.62 3.74 -8.11
C LYS A 153 -35.07 3.29 -8.13
N LYS A 154 -35.52 2.52 -7.13
CA LYS A 154 -36.93 2.13 -7.01
C LYS A 154 -37.88 3.30 -6.80
N ASN A 155 -37.40 4.35 -6.15
CA ASN A 155 -38.14 5.56 -5.89
C ASN A 155 -38.04 6.58 -7.07
N GLY A 156 -37.46 6.17 -8.20
CA GLY A 156 -37.31 7.04 -9.40
C GLY A 156 -36.21 8.08 -9.27
N LYS A 157 -35.35 7.99 -8.25
CA LYS A 157 -34.21 8.90 -8.05
C LYS A 157 -32.97 8.33 -8.76
N ASN A 158 -32.39 9.14 -9.63
CA ASN A 158 -31.14 8.78 -10.31
C ASN A 158 -29.92 9.27 -9.51
N TRP A 159 -28.89 8.43 -9.47
CA TRP A 159 -27.57 8.81 -8.99
C TRP A 159 -26.79 9.49 -10.11
N GLU A 160 -25.88 10.36 -9.72
CA GLU A 160 -24.93 10.93 -10.67
C GLU A 160 -23.98 9.86 -11.24
N LEU A 161 -23.56 10.03 -12.49
CA LEU A 161 -22.67 9.07 -13.17
C LEU A 161 -21.41 8.78 -12.35
N HIS A 162 -20.82 9.82 -11.74
CA HIS A 162 -19.65 9.68 -10.88
C HIS A 162 -19.89 8.75 -9.68
N ASP A 163 -21.05 8.84 -9.03
CA ASP A 163 -21.39 7.99 -7.88
C ASP A 163 -21.60 6.55 -8.30
N VAL A 164 -22.23 6.32 -9.46
CA VAL A 164 -22.42 4.98 -10.03
C VAL A 164 -21.06 4.36 -10.41
N GLN A 165 -20.17 5.14 -11.02
CA GLN A 165 -18.79 4.70 -11.32
C GLN A 165 -18.02 4.34 -10.06
N THR A 166 -18.15 5.16 -9.01
CA THR A 166 -17.54 4.90 -7.69
C THR A 166 -18.08 3.61 -7.07
N LEU A 167 -19.41 3.42 -7.10
CA LEU A 167 -20.05 2.20 -6.61
C LEU A 167 -19.52 0.96 -7.33
N ARG A 168 -19.45 1.00 -8.67
CA ARG A 168 -18.91 -0.09 -9.49
C ARG A 168 -17.45 -0.36 -9.20
N GLY A 169 -16.63 0.68 -9.10
CA GLY A 169 -15.21 0.56 -8.79
C GLY A 169 -14.98 -0.11 -7.43
N LEU A 170 -15.70 0.34 -6.39
CA LEU A 170 -15.65 -0.26 -5.06
C LEU A 170 -16.13 -1.72 -5.07
N LEU A 171 -17.19 -2.02 -5.83
CA LEU A 171 -17.70 -3.39 -5.94
C LEU A 171 -16.65 -4.32 -6.55
N SER A 172 -16.02 -3.91 -7.65
CA SER A 172 -14.97 -4.68 -8.31
C SER A 172 -13.75 -4.87 -7.39
N TYR A 173 -13.30 -3.81 -6.76
CA TYR A 173 -12.15 -3.82 -5.85
C TYR A 173 -12.38 -4.73 -4.64
N TYR A 174 -13.54 -4.60 -3.98
CA TYR A 174 -13.86 -5.38 -2.80
C TYR A 174 -14.10 -6.87 -3.13
N THR A 175 -14.71 -7.15 -4.28
CA THR A 175 -14.89 -8.53 -4.74
C THR A 175 -13.54 -9.20 -5.07
N MET A 176 -12.57 -8.44 -5.58
CA MET A 176 -11.21 -8.93 -5.81
C MET A 176 -10.53 -9.35 -4.48
N ILE A 177 -10.80 -8.63 -3.38
CA ILE A 177 -10.19 -8.88 -2.07
C ILE A 177 -10.90 -10.02 -1.31
N GLU A 178 -12.24 -10.00 -1.29
CA GLU A 178 -13.06 -10.96 -0.51
C GLU A 178 -14.26 -11.44 -1.36
N LYS A 179 -13.96 -12.22 -2.39
CA LYS A 179 -14.93 -12.67 -3.39
C LYS A 179 -16.20 -13.25 -2.78
N ASP A 180 -16.05 -14.29 -1.96
CA ASP A 180 -17.20 -15.05 -1.42
C ASP A 180 -18.14 -14.15 -0.60
N TYR A 181 -17.58 -13.25 0.19
CA TYR A 181 -18.37 -12.34 1.00
C TYR A 181 -19.17 -11.36 0.14
N PHE A 182 -18.56 -10.77 -0.88
CA PHE A 182 -19.24 -9.76 -1.69
C PHE A 182 -20.21 -10.37 -2.70
N GLU A 183 -19.94 -11.57 -3.23
CA GLU A 183 -20.90 -12.33 -4.03
C GLU A 183 -22.14 -12.70 -3.21
N ALA A 184 -21.96 -13.17 -1.97
CA ALA A 184 -23.07 -13.42 -1.05
C ALA A 184 -23.85 -12.15 -0.69
N LEU A 185 -23.16 -11.02 -0.50
CA LEU A 185 -23.78 -9.72 -0.26
C LEU A 185 -24.64 -9.27 -1.46
N ILE A 186 -24.13 -9.37 -2.69
CA ILE A 186 -24.87 -9.03 -3.91
C ILE A 186 -26.12 -9.92 -4.03
N LYS A 187 -25.96 -11.22 -3.82
CA LYS A 187 -27.09 -12.16 -3.83
C LYS A 187 -28.16 -11.77 -2.82
N SER A 188 -27.76 -11.48 -1.57
CA SER A 188 -28.67 -11.04 -0.52
C SER A 188 -29.41 -9.73 -0.87
N VAL A 189 -28.73 -8.77 -1.49
CA VAL A 189 -29.36 -7.51 -1.94
C VAL A 189 -30.34 -7.76 -3.08
N ASN A 190 -29.98 -8.61 -4.04
CA ASN A 190 -30.86 -8.98 -5.15
C ASN A 190 -32.15 -9.67 -4.67
N GLU A 191 -32.03 -10.64 -3.78
CA GLU A 191 -33.15 -11.35 -3.17
C GLU A 191 -34.05 -10.43 -2.34
N LYS A 192 -33.45 -9.64 -1.44
CA LYS A 192 -34.18 -8.72 -0.56
C LYS A 192 -35.00 -7.69 -1.34
N HIS A 193 -34.44 -7.18 -2.42
CA HIS A 193 -35.06 -6.10 -3.18
C HIS A 193 -35.72 -6.59 -4.48
N ASN A 194 -35.64 -7.88 -4.80
CA ASN A 194 -36.12 -8.47 -6.06
C ASN A 194 -35.60 -7.70 -7.29
N VAL A 195 -34.29 -7.57 -7.41
CA VAL A 195 -33.60 -6.82 -8.47
C VAL A 195 -32.41 -7.60 -9.01
N ASN A 196 -31.87 -7.18 -10.15
CA ASN A 196 -30.56 -7.57 -10.61
C ASN A 196 -29.62 -6.36 -10.51
N LEU A 197 -28.85 -6.28 -9.42
CA LEU A 197 -27.97 -5.15 -9.11
C LEU A 197 -26.94 -4.92 -10.22
N SER A 198 -26.35 -5.99 -10.76
CA SER A 198 -25.33 -5.86 -11.82
C SER A 198 -25.93 -5.28 -13.12
N ALA A 199 -27.14 -5.69 -13.49
CA ALA A 199 -27.83 -5.12 -14.63
C ALA A 199 -28.22 -3.65 -14.40
N MET A 200 -28.65 -3.30 -13.19
CA MET A 200 -28.99 -1.93 -12.82
C MET A 200 -27.77 -1.00 -12.93
N ILE A 201 -26.64 -1.39 -12.33
CA ILE A 201 -25.40 -0.59 -12.39
C ILE A 201 -24.93 -0.45 -13.85
N LYS A 202 -25.04 -1.49 -14.65
CA LYS A 202 -24.64 -1.45 -16.07
C LYS A 202 -25.53 -0.53 -16.91
N ALA A 203 -26.80 -0.40 -16.56
CA ALA A 203 -27.74 0.46 -17.28
C ALA A 203 -27.54 1.95 -16.98
N ASP A 204 -26.92 2.28 -15.83
CA ASP A 204 -26.64 3.65 -15.39
C ASP A 204 -25.24 4.16 -15.80
N LEU A 205 -24.41 3.33 -16.44
CA LEU A 205 -23.08 3.65 -16.95
C LEU A 205 -23.07 3.93 -18.44
#